data_b314493244a6b63503887519ea48e4d2
#
_entry.id   b314493244a6b63503887519ea48e4d2
#
_cell.length_a   1.000
_cell.length_b   1.000
_cell.length_c   1.000
_cell.angle_alpha   90.00
_cell.angle_beta   90.00
_cell.angle_gamma   90.00
#
_symmetry.space_group_name_H-M   'P 1'
#
loop_
_entity.id
_entity.type
_entity.pdbx_description
1 polymer ?
#
loop_
_entity_poly.entity_id
_entity_poly.type
_entity_poly.pdbx_seq_one_letter_code
_entity_poly.pdbx_strand_id
1 'polypeptide(L)'
;MPYFPFFANIENMPCLVVGGGQVALRKLEKLLDFSPIINVVASKACGEIRELAGRGMITLFERAFNDSDIDGSTFVITATGDRGVNRHISQLCRQRHIPCLSLIHI
;
A
#
# COMPACT_ATOMS: atom_id res chain seq x y z
N MET A 1 -11.96 -19.73 -6.82
CA MET A 1 -12.55 -18.46 -6.41
C MET A 1 -12.65 -17.52 -7.61
N PRO A 2 -13.87 -17.12 -7.97
CA PRO A 2 -14.01 -16.22 -9.12
C PRO A 2 -13.58 -14.80 -8.76
N TYR A 3 -12.73 -14.22 -9.60
CA TYR A 3 -12.28 -12.85 -9.47
C TYR A 3 -12.92 -12.02 -10.56
N PHE A 4 -13.47 -10.88 -10.17
CA PHE A 4 -14.06 -9.95 -11.10
C PHE A 4 -13.07 -8.81 -11.38
N PRO A 5 -12.71 -8.56 -12.65
CA PRO A 5 -11.80 -7.46 -12.97
C PRO A 5 -12.49 -6.12 -12.72
N PHE A 6 -11.75 -5.23 -12.10
CA PHE A 6 -12.28 -3.96 -11.64
C PHE A 6 -11.33 -2.83 -12.08
N PHE A 7 -11.86 -1.86 -12.83
CA PHE A 7 -11.07 -0.72 -13.29
C PHE A 7 -11.57 0.55 -12.63
N ALA A 8 -10.65 1.31 -12.03
CA ALA A 8 -10.97 2.55 -11.35
C ALA A 8 -9.96 3.62 -11.71
N ASN A 9 -10.43 4.87 -11.83
CA ASN A 9 -9.54 6.01 -11.95
C ASN A 9 -9.08 6.38 -10.54
N ILE A 10 -7.77 6.25 -10.28
CA ILE A 10 -7.19 6.52 -8.96
C ILE A 10 -6.37 7.80 -8.91
N GLU A 11 -6.42 8.62 -9.96
CA GLU A 11 -5.70 9.88 -10.00
C GLU A 11 -6.08 10.75 -8.81
N ASN A 12 -5.08 11.24 -8.07
CA ASN A 12 -5.24 12.07 -6.87
C ASN A 12 -6.01 11.41 -5.73
N MET A 13 -6.24 10.10 -5.78
CA MET A 13 -6.87 9.39 -4.68
C MET A 13 -5.83 8.92 -3.65
N PRO A 14 -6.09 9.09 -2.35
CA PRO A 14 -5.15 8.63 -1.33
C PRO A 14 -5.12 7.11 -1.26
N CYS A 15 -3.94 6.55 -1.27
CA CYS A 15 -3.75 5.11 -1.05
C CYS A 15 -2.63 4.87 -0.05
N LEU A 16 -2.68 3.72 0.58
CA LEU A 16 -1.67 3.29 1.55
C LEU A 16 -0.99 2.03 1.06
N VAL A 17 0.33 2.03 1.07
CA VAL A 17 1.12 0.81 0.84
C VAL A 17 1.83 0.47 2.15
N VAL A 18 1.62 -0.74 2.65
CA VAL A 18 2.28 -1.22 3.86
C VAL A 18 3.34 -2.23 3.47
N GLY A 19 4.59 -1.86 3.68
CA GLY A 19 5.74 -2.65 3.31
C GLY A 19 6.86 -1.79 2.76
N GLY A 20 8.10 -2.23 2.91
CA GLY A 20 9.27 -1.43 2.56
C GLY A 20 10.34 -2.17 1.76
N GLY A 21 10.08 -3.39 1.32
CA GLY A 21 11.04 -4.18 0.55
C GLY A 21 10.82 -4.10 -0.96
N GLN A 22 11.41 -5.03 -1.69
CA GLN A 22 11.36 -5.03 -3.15
C GLN A 22 9.96 -5.24 -3.71
N VAL A 23 9.11 -5.99 -3.01
CA VAL A 23 7.73 -6.21 -3.42
C VAL A 23 6.95 -4.90 -3.35
N ALA A 24 7.09 -4.16 -2.24
CA ALA A 24 6.47 -2.85 -2.10
C ALA A 24 6.97 -1.90 -3.18
N LEU A 25 8.27 -1.89 -3.44
CA LEU A 25 8.87 -1.04 -4.48
C LEU A 25 8.25 -1.27 -5.84
N ARG A 26 8.06 -2.53 -6.24
CA ARG A 26 7.43 -2.86 -7.52
C ARG A 26 6.01 -2.33 -7.63
N LYS A 27 5.24 -2.42 -6.53
CA LYS A 27 3.88 -1.87 -6.51
C LYS A 27 3.89 -0.36 -6.61
N LEU A 28 4.82 0.29 -5.90
CA LEU A 28 4.96 1.74 -5.95
C LEU A 28 5.30 2.22 -7.36
N GLU A 29 6.21 1.54 -8.04
CA GLU A 29 6.60 1.90 -9.40
C GLU A 29 5.41 1.84 -10.36
N LYS A 30 4.55 0.84 -10.22
CA LYS A 30 3.34 0.74 -11.04
C LYS A 30 2.32 1.82 -10.68
N LEU A 31 2.12 2.07 -9.39
CA LEU A 31 1.15 3.06 -8.93
C LEU A 31 1.50 4.47 -9.40
N LEU A 32 2.78 4.80 -9.48
CA LEU A 32 3.23 6.12 -9.89
C LEU A 32 2.75 6.48 -11.30
N ASP A 33 2.54 5.49 -12.16
CA ASP A 33 2.02 5.71 -13.52
C ASP A 33 0.57 6.20 -13.52
N PHE A 34 -0.16 5.99 -12.42
CA PHE A 34 -1.57 6.34 -12.31
C PHE A 34 -1.83 7.54 -11.41
N SER A 35 -0.79 8.12 -10.87
CA SER A 35 -0.81 9.38 -10.11
C SER A 35 -1.73 9.43 -8.89
N PRO A 36 -1.84 8.39 -8.06
CA PRO A 36 -2.53 8.49 -6.78
C PRO A 36 -1.66 9.25 -5.77
N ILE A 37 -2.26 9.63 -4.66
CA ILE A 37 -1.52 10.16 -3.52
C ILE A 37 -1.07 8.97 -2.68
N ILE A 38 0.23 8.71 -2.63
CA ILE A 38 0.77 7.48 -2.02
C ILE A 38 1.37 7.77 -0.66
N ASN A 39 0.86 7.09 0.36
CA ASN A 39 1.48 7.02 1.68
C ASN A 39 2.04 5.60 1.86
N VAL A 40 3.25 5.51 2.40
CA VAL A 40 3.92 4.23 2.66
C VAL A 40 4.21 4.13 4.15
N VAL A 41 3.84 3.01 4.75
CA VAL A 41 4.21 2.68 6.13
C VAL A 41 5.06 1.42 6.09
N ALA A 42 6.25 1.49 6.65
CA ALA A 42 7.18 0.37 6.67
C ALA A 42 8.06 0.45 7.91
N SER A 43 8.26 -0.67 8.60
CA SER A 43 9.20 -0.73 9.72
C SER A 43 10.62 -0.44 9.25
N LYS A 44 10.95 -0.89 8.04
CA LYS A 44 12.23 -0.64 7.40
C LYS A 44 12.01 -0.52 5.90
N ALA A 45 12.39 0.60 5.33
CA ALA A 45 12.26 0.85 3.90
C ALA A 45 13.61 0.65 3.20
N CYS A 46 13.57 0.09 1.98
CA CYS A 46 14.77 0.00 1.15
C CYS A 46 15.19 1.38 0.64
N GLY A 47 16.43 1.48 0.15
CA GLY A 47 16.99 2.75 -0.29
C GLY A 47 16.19 3.42 -1.40
N GLU A 48 15.70 2.63 -2.33
CA GLU A 48 14.92 3.15 -3.46
C GLU A 48 13.59 3.78 -3.01
N ILE A 49 12.95 3.20 -2.01
CA ILE A 49 11.71 3.78 -1.44
C ILE A 49 12.02 5.09 -0.72
N ARG A 50 13.12 5.13 0.04
CA ARG A 50 13.56 6.37 0.68
C ARG A 50 13.87 7.45 -0.34
N GLU A 51 14.45 7.07 -1.46
CA GLU A 51 14.74 8.01 -2.55
C GLU A 51 13.47 8.59 -3.13
N LEU A 52 12.44 7.76 -3.38
CA LEU A 52 11.15 8.23 -3.86
C LEU A 52 10.52 9.24 -2.90
N ALA A 53 10.63 8.98 -1.60
CA ALA A 53 10.16 9.91 -0.57
C ALA A 53 10.94 11.22 -0.60
N GLY A 54 12.25 11.15 -0.78
CA GLY A 54 13.12 12.33 -0.88
C GLY A 54 12.79 13.21 -2.08
N ARG A 55 12.29 12.61 -3.15
CA ARG A 55 11.86 13.33 -4.36
C ARG A 55 10.43 13.88 -4.24
N GLY A 56 9.75 13.62 -3.14
CA GLY A 56 8.37 14.06 -2.95
C GLY A 56 7.33 13.25 -3.72
N MET A 57 7.69 12.09 -4.26
CA MET A 57 6.78 11.25 -5.04
C MET A 57 5.86 10.41 -4.17
N ILE A 58 6.27 10.14 -2.94
CA ILE A 58 5.51 9.42 -1.92
C ILE A 58 5.77 10.07 -0.57
N THR A 59 4.90 9.78 0.41
CA THR A 59 5.16 10.11 1.81
C THR A 59 5.48 8.82 2.54
N LEU A 60 6.64 8.78 3.19
CA LEU A 60 7.11 7.59 3.89
C LEU A 60 7.05 7.79 5.40
N PHE A 61 6.40 6.85 6.09
CA PHE A 61 6.38 6.73 7.54
C PHE A 61 7.15 5.46 7.90
N GLU A 62 8.40 5.61 8.28
CA GLU A 62 9.27 4.47 8.59
C GLU A 62 9.10 4.08 10.05
N ARG A 63 8.06 3.32 10.31
CA ARG A 63 7.67 2.82 11.62
C ARG A 63 6.75 1.61 11.46
N ALA A 64 6.39 0.98 12.58
CA ALA A 64 5.42 -0.11 12.57
C ALA A 64 4.03 0.41 12.19
N PHE A 65 3.25 -0.44 11.55
CA PHE A 65 1.87 -0.14 11.17
C PHE A 65 0.99 0.10 12.40
N ASN A 66 0.17 1.13 12.34
CA ASN A 66 -0.91 1.38 13.30
C ASN A 66 -2.25 1.24 12.60
N ASP A 67 -3.27 0.76 13.30
CA ASP A 67 -4.60 0.56 12.73
C ASP A 67 -5.17 1.83 12.11
N SER A 68 -4.87 2.99 12.70
CA SER A 68 -5.35 4.27 12.16
C SER A 68 -4.71 4.67 10.83
N ASP A 69 -3.64 4.00 10.43
CA ASP A 69 -2.95 4.33 9.16
C ASP A 69 -3.83 4.13 7.94
N ILE A 70 -4.83 3.27 8.02
CA ILE A 70 -5.74 3.04 6.90
C ILE A 70 -6.81 4.12 6.76
N ASP A 71 -6.97 4.97 7.77
CA ASP A 71 -8.03 5.99 7.78
C ASP A 71 -7.85 6.97 6.61
N GLY A 72 -8.93 7.22 5.89
CA GLY A 72 -8.93 8.13 4.76
C GLY A 72 -8.36 7.54 3.47
N SER A 73 -7.89 6.31 3.48
CA SER A 73 -7.38 5.67 2.27
C SER A 73 -8.52 5.18 1.38
N THR A 74 -8.38 5.39 0.07
CA THR A 74 -9.32 4.85 -0.91
C THR A 74 -9.09 3.36 -1.11
N PHE A 75 -7.84 2.94 -1.05
CA PHE A 75 -7.47 1.52 -1.06
C PHE A 75 -6.13 1.33 -0.36
N VAL A 76 -5.87 0.10 0.05
CA VAL A 76 -4.66 -0.28 0.78
C VAL A 76 -4.01 -1.47 0.07
N ILE A 77 -2.70 -1.42 -0.06
CA ILE A 77 -1.90 -2.54 -0.60
C ILE A 77 -1.02 -3.09 0.51
N THR A 78 -1.13 -4.37 0.78
CA THR A 78 -0.24 -5.06 1.72
C THR A 78 0.90 -5.70 0.94
N ALA A 79 2.10 -5.35 1.32
CA ALA A 79 3.32 -5.84 0.66
C ALA A 79 4.41 -6.15 1.67
N THR A 80 4.03 -6.60 2.87
CA THR A 80 4.97 -7.02 3.89
C THR A 80 5.29 -8.50 3.75
N GLY A 81 6.42 -8.94 4.31
CA GLY A 81 6.74 -10.35 4.41
C GLY A 81 6.04 -11.06 5.56
N ASP A 82 5.33 -10.34 6.41
CA ASP A 82 4.66 -10.87 7.58
C ASP A 82 3.19 -11.15 7.27
N ARG A 83 2.85 -12.46 7.19
CA ARG A 83 1.48 -12.88 6.88
C ARG A 83 0.48 -12.47 7.94
N GLY A 84 0.90 -12.45 9.21
CA GLY A 84 0.04 -12.04 10.31
C GLY A 84 -0.36 -10.57 10.19
N VAL A 85 0.60 -9.70 9.88
CA VAL A 85 0.35 -8.29 9.65
C VAL A 85 -0.56 -8.08 8.45
N ASN A 86 -0.27 -8.75 7.33
CA ASN A 86 -1.09 -8.64 6.12
C ASN A 86 -2.53 -9.07 6.38
N ARG A 87 -2.73 -10.15 7.13
CA ARG A 87 -4.07 -10.63 7.49
C ARG A 87 -4.80 -9.64 8.38
N HIS A 88 -4.11 -9.09 9.37
CA HIS A 88 -4.70 -8.09 10.26
C HIS A 88 -5.18 -6.86 9.47
N ILE A 89 -4.35 -6.36 8.57
CA ILE A 89 -4.70 -5.21 7.74
C ILE A 89 -5.88 -5.53 6.85
N SER A 90 -5.90 -6.71 6.24
CA SER A 90 -7.00 -7.14 5.39
C SER A 90 -8.32 -7.20 6.14
N GLN A 91 -8.32 -7.74 7.36
CA GLN A 91 -9.52 -7.79 8.21
C GLN A 91 -9.98 -6.39 8.60
N LEU A 92 -9.04 -5.53 8.96
CA LEU A 92 -9.34 -4.15 9.35
C LEU A 92 -9.95 -3.37 8.19
N CYS A 93 -9.40 -3.51 6.99
CA CYS A 93 -9.94 -2.89 5.78
C CYS A 93 -11.35 -3.39 5.49
N ARG A 94 -11.59 -4.69 5.66
CA ARG A 94 -12.92 -5.27 5.45
C ARG A 94 -13.95 -4.67 6.40
N GLN A 95 -13.57 -4.51 7.67
CA GLN A 95 -14.46 -3.90 8.67
C GLN A 95 -14.83 -2.47 8.33
N ARG A 96 -13.92 -1.74 7.68
CA ARG A 96 -14.10 -0.34 7.32
C ARG A 96 -14.49 -0.12 5.86
N HIS A 97 -14.76 -1.20 5.14
CA HIS A 97 -15.18 -1.16 3.72
C HIS A 97 -14.15 -0.47 2.83
N ILE A 98 -12.86 -0.68 3.12
CA ILE A 98 -11.76 -0.17 2.31
C ILE A 98 -11.22 -1.33 1.48
N PRO A 99 -11.13 -1.21 0.14
CA PRO A 99 -10.51 -2.26 -0.67
C PRO A 99 -9.06 -2.50 -0.25
N CYS A 100 -8.72 -3.75 -0.04
CA CYS A 100 -7.38 -4.16 0.32
C CYS A 100 -6.85 -5.12 -0.75
N LEU A 101 -5.74 -4.73 -1.38
CA LEU A 101 -5.09 -5.53 -2.40
C LEU A 101 -3.91 -6.23 -1.78
N SER A 102 -3.92 -7.55 -1.81
CA SER A 102 -2.76 -8.35 -1.43
C SER A 102 -2.12 -8.91 -2.68
N LEU A 103 -0.86 -9.33 -2.55
CA LEU A 103 -0.18 -9.98 -3.66
C LEU A 103 -0.85 -11.30 -3.96
N ILE A 104 -1.50 -11.36 -5.11
CA ILE A 104 -1.99 -12.62 -5.64
C ILE A 104 -1.05 -13.00 -6.78
N HIS A 105 -0.34 -14.10 -6.60
CA HIS A 105 0.42 -14.69 -7.68
C HIS A 105 -0.54 -15.53 -8.52
N ILE A 106 -0.71 -15.11 -9.73
CA ILE A 106 -1.48 -15.86 -10.70
C ILE A 106 -0.50 -16.63 -11.57
#